data_9de7e46b50f0372d0eb2dde2289dbe94
#
_entry.id   9de7e46b50f0372d0eb2dde2289dbe94
#
_cell.length_a   1.000
_cell.length_b   1.000
_cell.length_c   1.000
_cell.angle_alpha   90.00
_cell.angle_beta   90.00
_cell.angle_gamma   90.00
#
_symmetry.space_group_name_H-M   'P 1'
#
loop_
_entity.id
_entity.type
_entity.pdbx_description
1 polymer ?
#
loop_
_entity_poly.entity_id
_entity_poly.type
_entity_poly.pdbx_seq_one_letter_code
_entity_poly.pdbx_strand_id
1 'polypeptide(L)'
;MILLLFSTLFTLSSCLSRQYYFVDKNMTWAEAQTYCRQNYTDLATLENANNTKSLIAAAVNSSYNGLAWIGLYDDVINGWRWFLDDDTLYGPGEKHFRKWANTQPNNIYGMQMCTQIYSQGNWNDLQCGGQLPFVCYNKANNSHVLITSSMSVSNARQHCRQYYTDLAIIRNQSENQLITNLLAGNLTAWIGLYRTRQWSDQSNFTYENWITGQPDNLGGVEHCTAASLNNSGQWSDENCTQNFPFFCYKDSTTTTQATAAGPLSSGPTSGSTDTTAGLLSSEPTSDSKGPTSGSTDTTAGLLSSEPSKENVMRMRVRFTSVRNLTDAEIENLILLQLQTQLINKGLPSNTKLLLKKVLKRNNDTL
;
A
#
# COMPACT_ATOMS: atom_id res chain seq x y z
N MET A 1 2.51 -0.70 49.35
CA MET A 1 1.60 -1.39 48.40
C MET A 1 0.93 -0.30 47.58
N ILE A 2 1.52 0.03 46.43
CA ILE A 2 1.03 1.11 45.53
C ILE A 2 0.26 0.40 44.41
N LEU A 3 -1.06 0.54 44.41
CA LEU A 3 -1.95 0.09 43.35
C LEU A 3 -1.78 1.05 42.17
N LEU A 4 -1.06 0.66 41.11
CA LEU A 4 -1.03 1.35 39.85
C LEU A 4 -2.28 0.94 39.03
N LEU A 5 -3.27 1.82 39.05
CA LEU A 5 -4.41 1.74 38.11
C LEU A 5 -3.89 2.12 36.69
N PHE A 6 -3.58 1.11 35.90
CA PHE A 6 -3.34 1.29 34.48
C PHE A 6 -4.69 1.45 33.76
N SER A 7 -5.10 2.68 33.54
CA SER A 7 -6.13 2.98 32.55
C SER A 7 -5.48 2.86 31.17
N THR A 8 -5.49 1.66 30.61
CA THR A 8 -5.10 1.44 29.21
C THR A 8 -6.24 1.91 28.31
N LEU A 9 -6.16 3.15 27.82
CA LEU A 9 -6.93 3.52 26.65
C LEU A 9 -6.34 2.74 25.44
N PHE A 10 -6.86 1.54 25.23
CA PHE A 10 -6.67 0.85 23.97
C PHE A 10 -7.53 1.56 22.92
N THR A 11 -6.92 2.39 22.09
CA THR A 11 -7.53 2.67 20.80
C THR A 11 -7.47 1.38 20.01
N LEU A 12 -8.56 0.62 20.04
CA LEU A 12 -8.79 -0.44 19.08
C LEU A 12 -8.58 0.18 17.70
N SER A 13 -7.58 -0.32 16.97
CA SER A 13 -7.52 -0.12 15.55
C SER A 13 -8.76 -0.78 14.98
N SER A 14 -9.85 -0.04 14.91
CA SER A 14 -11.02 -0.44 14.17
C SER A 14 -10.51 -0.68 12.74
N CYS A 15 -10.72 -1.87 12.24
CA CYS A 15 -10.67 -2.13 10.81
C CYS A 15 -11.75 -1.23 10.21
N LEU A 16 -11.35 -0.04 9.74
CA LEU A 16 -12.25 0.88 9.05
C LEU A 16 -12.67 0.17 7.78
N SER A 17 -13.88 -0.39 7.78
CA SER A 17 -14.47 -0.91 6.56
C SER A 17 -15.12 0.26 5.83
N ARG A 18 -14.72 0.48 4.58
CA ARG A 18 -15.36 1.48 3.72
C ARG A 18 -16.69 0.95 3.22
N GLN A 19 -17.75 1.72 3.41
CA GLN A 19 -19.06 1.48 2.79
C GLN A 19 -19.17 2.35 1.56
N TYR A 20 -19.50 1.71 0.40
CA TYR A 20 -19.60 2.40 -0.87
C TYR A 20 -21.04 2.74 -1.21
N TYR A 21 -21.22 3.83 -1.94
CA TYR A 21 -22.50 4.38 -2.36
C TYR A 21 -22.42 4.78 -3.82
N PHE A 22 -23.28 4.21 -4.65
CA PHE A 22 -23.44 4.62 -6.04
C PHE A 22 -24.35 5.85 -6.11
N VAL A 23 -23.90 6.89 -6.79
CA VAL A 23 -24.65 8.13 -7.01
C VAL A 23 -24.95 8.26 -8.50
N ASP A 24 -26.20 8.03 -8.87
CA ASP A 24 -26.69 8.07 -10.24
C ASP A 24 -26.97 9.53 -10.67
N LYS A 25 -25.90 10.32 -10.76
CA LYS A 25 -25.89 11.70 -11.25
C LYS A 25 -24.69 11.90 -12.14
N ASN A 26 -24.90 12.37 -13.36
CA ASN A 26 -23.80 12.67 -14.27
C ASN A 26 -23.12 13.97 -13.88
N MET A 27 -21.85 13.88 -13.47
CA MET A 27 -21.00 15.01 -13.05
C MET A 27 -19.59 14.81 -13.58
N THR A 28 -18.86 15.91 -13.74
CA THR A 28 -17.41 15.88 -13.94
C THR A 28 -16.74 15.28 -12.70
N TRP A 29 -15.51 14.81 -12.84
CA TRP A 29 -14.79 14.22 -11.70
C TRP A 29 -14.65 15.20 -10.51
N ALA A 30 -14.34 16.47 -10.77
CA ALA A 30 -14.19 17.49 -9.73
C ALA A 30 -15.52 17.82 -9.02
N GLU A 31 -16.64 17.84 -9.77
CA GLU A 31 -17.97 18.03 -9.18
C GLU A 31 -18.38 16.81 -8.35
N ALA A 32 -18.10 15.59 -8.84
CA ALA A 32 -18.33 14.35 -8.11
C ALA A 32 -17.52 14.29 -6.81
N GLN A 33 -16.24 14.68 -6.84
CA GLN A 33 -15.40 14.81 -5.64
C GLN A 33 -16.03 15.79 -4.64
N THR A 34 -16.42 16.96 -5.10
CA THR A 34 -17.05 17.98 -4.25
C THR A 34 -18.36 17.45 -3.64
N TYR A 35 -19.19 16.78 -4.42
CA TYR A 35 -20.42 16.17 -3.94
C TYR A 35 -20.16 15.09 -2.88
N CYS A 36 -19.19 14.19 -3.13
CA CYS A 36 -18.85 13.15 -2.17
C CYS A 36 -18.31 13.75 -0.86
N ARG A 37 -17.46 14.76 -0.91
CA ARG A 37 -16.92 15.43 0.29
C ARG A 37 -17.98 16.17 1.10
N GLN A 38 -19.04 16.64 0.46
CA GLN A 38 -20.16 17.30 1.14
C GLN A 38 -21.12 16.31 1.81
N ASN A 39 -21.31 15.13 1.25
CA ASN A 39 -22.39 14.19 1.66
C ASN A 39 -21.86 12.87 2.26
N TYR A 40 -20.60 12.54 1.99
CA TYR A 40 -19.89 11.33 2.37
C TYR A 40 -18.49 11.68 2.88
N THR A 41 -17.56 10.74 2.88
CA THR A 41 -16.16 11.02 3.22
C THR A 41 -15.40 11.57 2.01
N ASP A 42 -15.41 10.84 0.88
CA ASP A 42 -14.80 11.25 -0.39
C ASP A 42 -15.29 10.36 -1.55
N LEU A 43 -14.78 10.60 -2.76
CA LEU A 43 -14.88 9.64 -3.88
C LEU A 43 -14.28 8.29 -3.47
N ALA A 44 -14.81 7.21 -4.04
CA ALA A 44 -14.43 5.84 -3.68
C ALA A 44 -12.92 5.60 -3.84
N THR A 45 -12.29 5.15 -2.76
CA THR A 45 -10.91 4.65 -2.73
C THR A 45 -10.92 3.14 -2.60
N LEU A 46 -10.15 2.45 -3.45
CA LEU A 46 -10.08 1.00 -3.54
C LEU A 46 -8.66 0.52 -3.22
N GLU A 47 -8.52 -0.34 -2.22
CA GLU A 47 -7.21 -0.83 -1.75
C GLU A 47 -6.98 -2.31 -2.06
N ASN A 48 -8.04 -3.01 -2.49
CA ASN A 48 -7.99 -4.45 -2.77
C ASN A 48 -9.25 -4.91 -3.55
N ALA A 49 -9.23 -6.16 -4.02
CA ALA A 49 -10.33 -6.76 -4.78
C ALA A 49 -11.64 -6.88 -3.99
N ASN A 50 -11.62 -6.94 -2.65
CA ASN A 50 -12.84 -6.95 -1.84
C ASN A 50 -13.53 -5.58 -1.87
N ASN A 51 -12.76 -4.49 -1.88
CA ASN A 51 -13.32 -3.15 -2.07
C ASN A 51 -14.02 -3.04 -3.43
N THR A 52 -13.42 -3.58 -4.51
CA THR A 52 -14.05 -3.61 -5.83
C THR A 52 -15.37 -4.38 -5.81
N LYS A 53 -15.43 -5.55 -5.17
CA LYS A 53 -16.68 -6.32 -5.02
C LYS A 53 -17.75 -5.53 -4.27
N SER A 54 -17.38 -4.85 -3.20
CA SER A 54 -18.29 -4.00 -2.41
C SER A 54 -18.77 -2.79 -3.20
N LEU A 55 -17.91 -2.20 -4.04
CA LEU A 55 -18.23 -1.11 -4.94
C LEU A 55 -19.31 -1.56 -5.95
N ILE A 56 -19.11 -2.69 -6.62
CA ILE A 56 -20.09 -3.23 -7.59
C ILE A 56 -21.41 -3.55 -6.90
N ALA A 57 -21.37 -4.14 -5.69
CA ALA A 57 -22.58 -4.43 -4.92
C ALA A 57 -23.39 -3.16 -4.58
N ALA A 58 -22.74 -2.01 -4.42
CA ALA A 58 -23.44 -0.74 -4.16
C ALA A 58 -24.25 -0.25 -5.38
N ALA A 59 -23.94 -0.71 -6.60
CA ALA A 59 -24.65 -0.36 -7.82
C ALA A 59 -25.64 -1.45 -8.30
N VAL A 60 -25.77 -2.58 -7.57
CA VAL A 60 -26.54 -3.76 -8.03
C VAL A 60 -28.00 -3.47 -8.32
N ASN A 61 -28.62 -2.50 -7.64
CA ASN A 61 -30.01 -2.11 -7.83
C ASN A 61 -30.18 -0.99 -8.88
N SER A 62 -29.09 -0.54 -9.49
CA SER A 62 -29.10 0.44 -10.57
C SER A 62 -29.22 -0.28 -11.91
N SER A 63 -29.93 0.32 -12.86
CA SER A 63 -29.91 -0.14 -14.26
C SER A 63 -28.69 0.33 -15.03
N TYR A 64 -27.83 1.14 -14.42
CA TYR A 64 -26.63 1.68 -15.04
C TYR A 64 -25.52 0.61 -15.10
N ASN A 65 -24.87 0.49 -16.25
CA ASN A 65 -23.82 -0.50 -16.50
C ASN A 65 -22.57 0.09 -17.17
N GLY A 66 -22.45 1.40 -17.24
CA GLY A 66 -21.35 2.12 -17.89
C GLY A 66 -20.18 2.39 -16.94
N LEU A 67 -19.47 3.47 -17.26
CA LEU A 67 -18.35 4.00 -16.46
C LEU A 67 -18.86 4.89 -15.32
N ALA A 68 -18.27 4.77 -14.16
CA ALA A 68 -18.58 5.61 -13.00
C ALA A 68 -17.29 6.08 -12.32
N TRP A 69 -17.20 7.36 -11.98
CA TRP A 69 -16.02 7.93 -11.34
C TRP A 69 -15.67 7.24 -10.02
N ILE A 70 -14.37 7.04 -9.79
CA ILE A 70 -13.76 6.71 -8.50
C ILE A 70 -12.70 7.76 -8.14
N GLY A 71 -12.16 7.70 -6.92
CA GLY A 71 -11.29 8.75 -6.41
C GLY A 71 -9.85 8.74 -6.93
N LEU A 72 -9.46 7.84 -7.83
CA LEU A 72 -8.10 7.78 -8.36
C LEU A 72 -7.91 8.81 -9.48
N TYR A 73 -6.79 9.55 -9.41
CA TYR A 73 -6.43 10.51 -10.44
C TYR A 73 -4.91 10.60 -10.67
N ASP A 74 -4.50 11.18 -11.78
CA ASP A 74 -3.11 11.36 -12.18
C ASP A 74 -2.78 12.85 -12.32
N ASP A 75 -2.03 13.43 -11.38
CA ASP A 75 -1.53 14.80 -11.49
C ASP A 75 -0.22 14.80 -12.29
N VAL A 76 -0.35 14.81 -13.63
CA VAL A 76 0.78 14.78 -14.56
C VAL A 76 1.69 15.99 -14.41
N ILE A 77 1.18 17.11 -13.97
CA ILE A 77 1.94 18.38 -13.88
C ILE A 77 2.60 18.55 -12.51
N ASN A 78 1.83 18.39 -11.42
CA ASN A 78 2.30 18.74 -10.07
C ASN A 78 2.62 17.52 -9.20
N GLY A 79 2.23 16.31 -9.62
CA GLY A 79 2.37 15.06 -8.85
C GLY A 79 3.81 14.57 -8.70
N TRP A 80 4.80 15.25 -9.27
CA TRP A 80 6.20 14.86 -9.29
C TRP A 80 6.89 15.13 -7.96
N ARG A 81 7.58 14.11 -7.42
CA ARG A 81 8.32 14.18 -6.16
C ARG A 81 9.64 13.42 -6.24
N TRP A 82 10.62 13.82 -5.43
CA TRP A 82 11.89 13.14 -5.34
C TRP A 82 11.80 11.88 -4.47
N PHE A 83 12.46 10.80 -4.86
CA PHE A 83 12.57 9.60 -4.02
C PHE A 83 13.25 9.88 -2.68
N LEU A 84 14.23 10.77 -2.67
CA LEU A 84 14.90 11.23 -1.46
C LEU A 84 14.14 12.45 -0.92
N ASP A 85 13.16 12.15 -0.05
CA ASP A 85 12.27 13.12 0.57
C ASP A 85 12.79 13.51 1.96
N ASP A 86 13.93 14.21 1.98
CA ASP A 86 14.58 14.75 3.18
C ASP A 86 14.66 16.28 3.03
N ASP A 87 13.76 16.98 3.69
CA ASP A 87 13.62 18.44 3.58
C ASP A 87 14.90 19.20 3.94
N THR A 88 15.81 18.60 4.73
CA THR A 88 17.10 19.21 5.08
C THR A 88 18.06 19.35 3.91
N LEU A 89 17.77 18.69 2.77
CA LEU A 89 18.59 18.72 1.57
C LEU A 89 18.20 19.84 0.60
N TYR A 90 17.08 20.51 0.83
CA TYR A 90 16.51 21.48 -0.10
C TYR A 90 16.47 22.87 0.51
N GLY A 91 17.00 23.85 -0.22
CA GLY A 91 16.77 25.24 0.05
C GLY A 91 15.36 25.70 -0.40
N PRO A 92 15.00 26.96 -0.12
CA PRO A 92 13.70 27.50 -0.53
C PRO A 92 13.45 27.34 -2.04
N GLY A 93 12.37 26.64 -2.38
CA GLY A 93 11.97 26.39 -3.78
C GLY A 93 12.72 25.27 -4.51
N GLU A 94 13.84 24.79 -4.00
CA GLU A 94 14.68 23.79 -4.68
C GLU A 94 13.99 22.43 -4.87
N LYS A 95 13.13 22.03 -3.93
CA LYS A 95 12.35 20.78 -4.05
C LYS A 95 11.42 20.79 -5.27
N HIS A 96 11.05 21.97 -5.75
CA HIS A 96 10.17 22.20 -6.90
C HIS A 96 10.93 22.52 -8.19
N PHE A 97 12.26 22.50 -8.20
CA PHE A 97 13.02 22.71 -9.43
C PHE A 97 12.68 21.64 -10.47
N ARG A 98 12.37 22.06 -11.68
CA ARG A 98 12.06 21.18 -12.82
C ARG A 98 12.71 21.72 -14.10
N LYS A 99 13.13 20.80 -14.99
CA LYS A 99 13.76 21.15 -16.28
C LYS A 99 13.21 20.27 -17.41
N TRP A 100 11.89 20.20 -17.49
CA TRP A 100 11.23 19.41 -18.53
C TRP A 100 11.62 19.86 -19.93
N ALA A 101 11.73 18.92 -20.88
CA ALA A 101 11.84 19.21 -22.30
C ALA A 101 10.53 19.84 -22.81
N ASN A 102 10.55 20.41 -24.00
CA ASN A 102 9.34 20.94 -24.60
C ASN A 102 8.28 19.83 -24.71
N THR A 103 7.03 20.13 -24.39
CA THR A 103 5.88 19.21 -24.35
C THR A 103 5.96 18.09 -23.30
N GLN A 104 6.91 18.18 -22.35
CA GLN A 104 7.02 17.21 -21.26
C GLN A 104 6.62 17.86 -19.93
N PRO A 105 6.17 17.07 -18.94
CA PRO A 105 5.81 15.65 -19.01
C PRO A 105 4.51 15.43 -19.79
N ASN A 106 4.40 14.37 -20.59
CA ASN A 106 3.25 14.11 -21.45
C ASN A 106 2.53 12.80 -21.17
N ASN A 107 3.08 11.96 -20.31
CA ASN A 107 2.49 10.69 -19.88
C ASN A 107 1.94 9.84 -21.04
N ILE A 108 2.67 9.71 -22.15
CA ILE A 108 2.25 8.88 -23.27
C ILE A 108 1.92 7.48 -22.79
N TYR A 109 0.78 6.96 -23.26
CA TYR A 109 0.23 5.65 -22.86
C TYR A 109 -0.07 5.49 -21.35
N GLY A 110 -0.28 6.59 -20.62
CA GLY A 110 -0.72 6.56 -19.23
C GLY A 110 0.26 5.97 -18.19
N MET A 111 1.49 5.58 -18.60
CA MET A 111 2.41 4.77 -17.79
C MET A 111 3.76 5.43 -17.49
N GLN A 112 3.97 6.68 -17.90
CA GLN A 112 5.25 7.36 -17.72
C GLN A 112 5.34 8.04 -16.34
N MET A 113 5.78 7.28 -15.35
CA MET A 113 5.81 7.69 -13.94
C MET A 113 7.22 8.01 -13.41
N CYS A 114 8.27 7.86 -14.24
CA CYS A 114 9.66 8.05 -13.86
C CYS A 114 10.34 9.03 -14.80
N THR A 115 11.47 9.62 -14.38
CA THR A 115 12.11 10.70 -15.11
C THR A 115 13.50 10.31 -15.57
N GLN A 116 13.76 10.49 -16.87
CA GLN A 116 15.11 10.49 -17.44
C GLN A 116 15.59 11.91 -17.72
N ILE A 117 16.89 12.11 -17.62
CA ILE A 117 17.58 13.33 -18.08
C ILE A 117 18.32 13.03 -19.37
N TYR A 118 18.22 13.94 -20.35
CA TYR A 118 19.01 13.90 -21.58
C TYR A 118 20.38 14.57 -21.39
N SER A 119 21.33 14.25 -22.26
CA SER A 119 22.67 14.87 -22.29
C SER A 119 22.64 16.39 -22.52
N GLN A 120 21.51 16.95 -22.99
CA GLN A 120 21.29 18.40 -23.13
C GLN A 120 20.74 19.03 -21.82
N GLY A 121 20.49 18.23 -20.78
CA GLY A 121 20.02 18.68 -19.48
C GLY A 121 18.51 18.86 -19.35
N ASN A 122 17.74 18.56 -20.37
CA ASN A 122 16.28 18.56 -20.31
C ASN A 122 15.76 17.18 -19.84
N TRP A 123 14.57 17.17 -19.26
CA TRP A 123 13.97 15.95 -18.67
C TRP A 123 12.77 15.48 -19.47
N ASN A 124 12.54 14.17 -19.42
CA ASN A 124 11.39 13.53 -20.03
C ASN A 124 10.83 12.49 -19.06
N ASP A 125 9.51 12.38 -19.00
CA ASP A 125 8.87 11.27 -18.30
C ASP A 125 8.97 10.00 -19.16
N LEU A 126 9.13 8.86 -18.49
CA LEU A 126 9.28 7.56 -19.13
C LEU A 126 8.71 6.46 -18.23
N GLN A 127 8.38 5.31 -18.85
CA GLN A 127 7.94 4.13 -18.15
C GLN A 127 9.06 3.57 -17.25
N CYS A 128 8.78 3.38 -15.96
CA CYS A 128 9.79 3.02 -14.94
C CYS A 128 10.49 1.67 -15.18
N GLY A 129 9.91 0.79 -16.00
CA GLY A 129 10.50 -0.50 -16.39
C GLY A 129 11.60 -0.41 -17.43
N GLY A 130 11.76 0.76 -18.09
CA GLY A 130 12.81 1.00 -19.09
C GLY A 130 14.20 0.74 -18.52
N GLN A 131 15.13 0.32 -19.39
CA GLN A 131 16.50 -0.01 -19.01
C GLN A 131 17.43 1.13 -19.44
N LEU A 132 17.88 1.95 -18.50
CA LEU A 132 18.78 3.08 -18.74
C LEU A 132 19.94 3.08 -17.73
N PRO A 133 21.09 3.71 -18.10
CA PRO A 133 22.03 4.25 -17.13
C PRO A 133 21.32 5.12 -16.10
N PHE A 134 21.94 5.37 -14.97
CA PHE A 134 21.32 6.16 -13.92
C PHE A 134 22.36 6.94 -13.12
N VAL A 135 21.87 8.00 -12.45
CA VAL A 135 22.73 8.83 -11.61
C VAL A 135 22.36 8.64 -10.17
N CYS A 136 23.34 8.32 -9.33
CA CYS A 136 23.20 8.25 -7.88
C CYS A 136 23.65 9.56 -7.21
N TYR A 137 22.98 9.92 -6.13
CA TYR A 137 23.37 11.00 -5.23
C TYR A 137 24.06 10.45 -3.99
N ASN A 138 25.19 11.05 -3.60
CA ASN A 138 25.89 10.74 -2.37
C ASN A 138 25.82 11.95 -1.42
N LYS A 139 25.02 11.81 -0.34
CA LYS A 139 24.82 12.86 0.66
C LYS A 139 26.10 13.18 1.44
N ALA A 140 26.98 12.19 1.66
CA ALA A 140 28.17 12.35 2.50
C ALA A 140 29.16 13.41 1.97
N ASN A 141 29.27 13.51 0.65
CA ASN A 141 30.16 14.46 -0.03
C ASN A 141 29.44 15.36 -1.03
N ASN A 142 28.11 15.36 -1.01
CA ASN A 142 27.25 16.15 -1.91
C ASN A 142 27.61 15.97 -3.40
N SER A 143 27.81 14.73 -3.84
CA SER A 143 28.26 14.43 -5.21
C SER A 143 27.26 13.55 -5.99
N HIS A 144 27.39 13.57 -7.30
CA HIS A 144 26.62 12.73 -8.21
C HIS A 144 27.57 11.76 -8.94
N VAL A 145 27.12 10.51 -9.11
CA VAL A 145 27.87 9.44 -9.75
C VAL A 145 27.04 8.79 -10.84
N LEU A 146 27.54 8.79 -12.07
CA LEU A 146 26.92 8.11 -13.20
C LEU A 146 27.26 6.61 -13.15
N ILE A 147 26.24 5.77 -13.19
CA ILE A 147 26.36 4.32 -13.34
C ILE A 147 25.91 3.97 -14.78
N THR A 148 26.82 3.45 -15.57
CA THR A 148 26.62 3.20 -17.00
C THR A 148 25.89 1.88 -17.30
N SER A 149 25.78 0.97 -16.34
CA SER A 149 24.95 -0.22 -16.48
C SER A 149 23.47 0.15 -16.52
N SER A 150 22.74 -0.37 -17.52
CA SER A 150 21.32 -0.07 -17.69
C SER A 150 20.46 -0.91 -16.76
N MET A 151 19.55 -0.25 -16.04
CA MET A 151 18.61 -0.86 -15.09
C MET A 151 17.24 -0.19 -15.15
N SER A 152 16.20 -0.91 -14.69
CA SER A 152 14.91 -0.28 -14.36
C SER A 152 15.07 0.67 -13.17
N VAL A 153 14.18 1.66 -13.05
CA VAL A 153 14.24 2.64 -11.93
C VAL A 153 14.27 1.95 -10.56
N SER A 154 13.49 0.88 -10.37
CA SER A 154 13.48 0.13 -9.10
C SER A 154 14.84 -0.45 -8.77
N ASN A 155 15.50 -1.11 -9.73
CA ASN A 155 16.82 -1.72 -9.55
C ASN A 155 17.91 -0.65 -9.42
N ALA A 156 17.84 0.42 -10.23
CA ALA A 156 18.74 1.57 -10.15
C ALA A 156 18.68 2.23 -8.76
N ARG A 157 17.49 2.45 -8.24
CA ARG A 157 17.29 3.00 -6.90
C ARG A 157 17.84 2.07 -5.82
N GLN A 158 17.59 0.76 -5.94
CA GLN A 158 18.15 -0.22 -5.00
C GLN A 158 19.67 -0.18 -5.01
N HIS A 159 20.31 -0.10 -6.19
CA HIS A 159 21.76 0.04 -6.33
C HIS A 159 22.26 1.34 -5.66
N CYS A 160 21.64 2.49 -5.96
CA CYS A 160 22.04 3.75 -5.34
C CYS A 160 21.90 3.72 -3.81
N ARG A 161 20.87 3.08 -3.27
CA ARG A 161 20.67 2.96 -1.82
C ARG A 161 21.63 1.99 -1.15
N GLN A 162 22.17 1.05 -1.90
CA GLN A 162 23.18 0.11 -1.39
C GLN A 162 24.57 0.74 -1.33
N TYR A 163 24.97 1.55 -2.31
CA TYR A 163 26.34 2.03 -2.46
C TYR A 163 26.50 3.55 -2.25
N TYR A 164 25.39 4.30 -2.30
CA TYR A 164 25.32 5.75 -2.18
C TYR A 164 24.15 6.12 -1.26
N THR A 165 23.44 7.22 -1.53
CA THR A 165 22.27 7.63 -0.73
C THR A 165 20.95 7.24 -1.38
N ASP A 166 20.69 7.66 -2.61
CA ASP A 166 19.52 7.30 -3.42
C ASP A 166 19.77 7.73 -4.88
N LEU A 167 18.81 7.55 -5.78
CA LEU A 167 18.84 8.16 -7.11
C LEU A 167 19.00 9.68 -7.00
N ALA A 168 19.66 10.27 -8.00
CA ALA A 168 20.00 11.68 -8.00
C ALA A 168 18.81 12.60 -7.81
N ILE A 169 18.90 13.54 -6.87
CA ILE A 169 18.07 14.74 -6.80
C ILE A 169 18.74 15.86 -7.59
N ILE A 170 17.95 16.78 -8.14
CA ILE A 170 18.44 17.96 -8.85
C ILE A 170 17.69 19.17 -8.30
N ARG A 171 18.39 19.99 -7.54
CA ARG A 171 17.82 21.09 -6.75
C ARG A 171 17.78 22.42 -7.52
N ASN A 172 18.72 22.58 -8.46
CA ASN A 172 18.89 23.83 -9.19
C ASN A 172 19.61 23.62 -10.52
N GLN A 173 19.75 24.71 -11.30
CA GLN A 173 20.38 24.68 -12.62
C GLN A 173 21.85 24.26 -12.58
N SER A 174 22.59 24.60 -11.50
CA SER A 174 24.01 24.22 -11.37
C SER A 174 24.17 22.70 -11.21
N GLU A 175 23.34 22.06 -10.41
CA GLU A 175 23.33 20.60 -10.27
C GLU A 175 22.87 19.91 -11.55
N ASN A 176 21.86 20.47 -12.23
CA ASN A 176 21.46 19.96 -13.54
C ASN A 176 22.62 19.96 -14.51
N GLN A 177 23.42 21.03 -14.55
CA GLN A 177 24.61 21.13 -15.40
C GLN A 177 25.70 20.12 -15.00
N LEU A 178 25.94 19.91 -13.69
CA LEU A 178 26.91 18.90 -13.21
C LEU A 178 26.52 17.51 -13.71
N ILE A 179 25.25 17.13 -13.59
CA ILE A 179 24.77 15.83 -14.09
C ILE A 179 24.85 15.75 -15.60
N THR A 180 24.50 16.82 -16.31
CA THR A 180 24.62 16.90 -17.77
C THR A 180 26.06 16.64 -18.22
N ASN A 181 27.03 17.19 -17.53
CA ASN A 181 28.46 16.97 -17.83
C ASN A 181 28.91 15.52 -17.61
N LEU A 182 28.24 14.77 -16.70
CA LEU A 182 28.50 13.33 -16.54
C LEU A 182 27.98 12.50 -17.70
N LEU A 183 26.96 13.00 -18.43
CA LEU A 183 26.27 12.31 -19.52
C LEU A 183 26.96 12.53 -20.88
N ALA A 184 28.29 12.55 -20.93
CA ALA A 184 29.03 12.73 -22.15
C ALA A 184 28.55 11.79 -23.27
N GLY A 185 28.38 12.31 -24.51
CA GLY A 185 28.17 11.49 -25.69
C GLY A 185 26.74 10.99 -25.94
N ASN A 186 25.73 11.82 -25.76
CA ASN A 186 24.32 11.50 -26.06
C ASN A 186 23.68 10.41 -25.13
N LEU A 187 24.23 10.17 -23.96
CA LEU A 187 23.62 9.28 -22.99
C LEU A 187 22.36 9.92 -22.37
N THR A 188 21.42 9.06 -22.02
CA THR A 188 20.29 9.41 -21.14
C THR A 188 20.42 8.61 -19.87
N ALA A 189 19.92 9.14 -18.76
CA ALA A 189 20.01 8.44 -17.47
C ALA A 189 18.76 8.68 -16.63
N TRP A 190 18.43 7.71 -15.77
CA TRP A 190 17.43 7.91 -14.74
C TRP A 190 17.92 8.88 -13.67
N ILE A 191 17.00 9.73 -13.21
CA ILE A 191 17.13 10.56 -12.01
C ILE A 191 16.02 10.22 -11.02
N GLY A 192 16.15 10.70 -9.80
CA GLY A 192 15.25 10.31 -8.69
C GLY A 192 13.90 11.00 -8.65
N LEU A 193 13.46 11.67 -9.72
CA LEU A 193 12.15 12.30 -9.80
C LEU A 193 11.11 11.29 -10.32
N TYR A 194 10.02 11.14 -9.61
CA TYR A 194 8.95 10.21 -9.95
C TYR A 194 7.58 10.78 -9.56
N ARG A 195 6.52 10.19 -10.06
CA ARG A 195 5.15 10.41 -9.60
C ARG A 195 4.39 9.10 -9.47
N THR A 196 3.26 9.15 -8.81
CA THR A 196 2.31 8.04 -8.70
C THR A 196 0.91 8.62 -8.86
N ARG A 197 -0.04 7.83 -9.31
CA ARG A 197 -1.44 8.18 -9.18
C ARG A 197 -1.78 8.36 -7.70
N GLN A 198 -2.78 9.16 -7.44
CA GLN A 198 -3.21 9.54 -6.10
C GLN A 198 -4.69 9.28 -5.92
N TRP A 199 -5.06 8.81 -4.75
CA TRP A 199 -6.45 8.81 -4.34
C TRP A 199 -6.88 10.20 -3.86
N SER A 200 -8.13 10.56 -4.11
CA SER A 200 -8.75 11.81 -3.68
C SER A 200 -8.57 12.09 -2.19
N ASP A 201 -8.66 11.04 -1.35
CA ASP A 201 -8.47 11.07 0.09
C ASP A 201 -7.00 11.07 0.54
N GLN A 202 -6.04 11.18 -0.40
CA GLN A 202 -4.59 11.11 -0.18
C GLN A 202 -4.07 9.75 0.32
N SER A 203 -4.87 8.69 0.26
CA SER A 203 -4.41 7.31 0.52
C SER A 203 -3.32 6.90 -0.47
N ASN A 204 -2.47 5.96 -0.05
CA ASN A 204 -1.43 5.44 -0.91
C ASN A 204 -2.02 4.59 -2.04
N PHE A 205 -1.55 4.81 -3.26
CA PHE A 205 -1.87 3.97 -4.41
C PHE A 205 -1.04 2.68 -4.35
N THR A 206 -1.70 1.56 -4.06
CA THR A 206 -1.05 0.24 -3.87
C THR A 206 -1.77 -0.91 -4.56
N TYR A 207 -2.97 -0.67 -5.06
CA TYR A 207 -3.81 -1.66 -5.73
C TYR A 207 -4.17 -1.16 -7.12
N GLU A 208 -4.08 -2.04 -8.12
CA GLU A 208 -4.41 -1.77 -9.52
C GLU A 208 -5.48 -2.74 -10.02
N ASN A 209 -6.42 -2.25 -10.83
CA ASN A 209 -7.49 -3.06 -11.40
C ASN A 209 -7.89 -2.54 -12.79
N TRP A 210 -6.89 -2.25 -13.62
CA TRP A 210 -7.10 -1.70 -14.97
C TRP A 210 -7.74 -2.71 -15.93
N ILE A 211 -8.57 -2.23 -16.84
CA ILE A 211 -8.97 -2.97 -18.04
C ILE A 211 -7.72 -3.21 -18.90
N THR A 212 -7.68 -4.34 -19.61
CA THR A 212 -6.57 -4.65 -20.52
C THR A 212 -6.41 -3.52 -21.55
N GLY A 213 -5.21 -2.96 -21.62
CA GLY A 213 -4.89 -1.83 -22.49
C GLY A 213 -5.05 -0.46 -21.81
N GLN A 214 -5.59 -0.43 -20.60
CA GLN A 214 -5.69 0.77 -19.76
C GLN A 214 -4.63 0.73 -18.64
N PRO A 215 -4.19 1.87 -18.13
CA PRO A 215 -4.50 3.23 -18.59
C PRO A 215 -3.76 3.52 -19.91
N ASP A 216 -4.34 4.32 -20.82
CA ASP A 216 -3.71 4.65 -22.09
C ASP A 216 -3.51 6.16 -22.34
N ASN A 217 -4.13 7.01 -21.50
CA ASN A 217 -4.09 8.47 -21.60
C ASN A 217 -4.40 8.95 -23.04
N LEU A 218 -5.51 8.48 -23.60
CA LEU A 218 -5.91 8.76 -24.96
C LEU A 218 -5.96 10.27 -25.22
N GLY A 219 -5.26 10.71 -26.26
CA GLY A 219 -5.16 12.12 -26.58
C GLY A 219 -4.35 12.97 -25.59
N GLY A 220 -3.76 12.39 -24.56
CA GLY A 220 -2.97 13.09 -23.54
C GLY A 220 -3.80 13.90 -22.54
N VAL A 221 -5.08 13.56 -22.36
CA VAL A 221 -6.05 14.34 -21.57
C VAL A 221 -6.80 13.51 -20.52
N GLU A 222 -6.51 12.21 -20.40
CA GLU A 222 -7.18 11.30 -19.49
C GLU A 222 -6.42 11.19 -18.17
N HIS A 223 -6.88 11.92 -17.19
CA HIS A 223 -6.20 12.05 -15.89
C HIS A 223 -7.06 11.63 -14.71
N CYS A 224 -8.32 11.23 -14.94
CA CYS A 224 -9.24 10.77 -13.93
C CYS A 224 -9.63 9.31 -14.19
N THR A 225 -9.98 8.58 -13.15
CA THR A 225 -10.25 7.15 -13.27
C THR A 225 -11.73 6.84 -13.03
N ALA A 226 -12.29 6.04 -13.93
CA ALA A 226 -13.61 5.48 -13.79
C ALA A 226 -13.57 3.96 -13.64
N ALA A 227 -14.49 3.39 -12.85
CA ALA A 227 -14.73 1.96 -12.75
C ALA A 227 -15.82 1.57 -13.74
N SER A 228 -15.60 0.52 -14.51
CA SER A 228 -16.53 -0.03 -15.47
C SER A 228 -17.41 -1.09 -14.83
N LEU A 229 -18.71 -0.83 -14.74
CA LEU A 229 -19.67 -1.80 -14.20
C LEU A 229 -19.82 -3.02 -15.12
N ASN A 230 -19.69 -2.83 -16.44
CA ASN A 230 -19.69 -3.93 -17.42
C ASN A 230 -18.46 -4.86 -17.30
N ASN A 231 -17.33 -4.33 -16.82
CA ASN A 231 -16.09 -5.07 -16.68
C ASN A 231 -15.77 -5.36 -15.20
N SER A 232 -16.79 -5.71 -14.42
CA SER A 232 -16.62 -6.13 -13.01
C SER A 232 -15.82 -5.14 -12.15
N GLY A 233 -15.96 -3.85 -12.40
CA GLY A 233 -15.29 -2.79 -11.67
C GLY A 233 -13.83 -2.58 -12.03
N GLN A 234 -13.36 -3.11 -13.17
CA GLN A 234 -12.07 -2.76 -13.73
C GLN A 234 -12.05 -1.29 -14.18
N TRP A 235 -10.87 -0.69 -14.25
CA TRP A 235 -10.68 0.74 -14.38
C TRP A 235 -10.26 1.16 -15.78
N SER A 236 -10.71 2.35 -16.17
CA SER A 236 -10.26 3.11 -17.34
C SER A 236 -9.86 4.50 -16.89
N ASP A 237 -8.77 5.07 -17.45
CA ASP A 237 -8.52 6.51 -17.33
C ASP A 237 -9.36 7.25 -18.37
N GLU A 238 -9.90 8.39 -17.95
CA GLU A 238 -10.86 9.17 -18.73
C GLU A 238 -10.58 10.66 -18.58
N ASN A 239 -11.07 11.45 -19.52
CA ASN A 239 -10.98 12.90 -19.41
C ASN A 239 -11.86 13.40 -18.26
N CYS A 240 -11.25 14.06 -17.28
CA CYS A 240 -11.89 14.57 -16.05
C CYS A 240 -13.11 15.48 -16.28
N THR A 241 -13.27 16.04 -17.49
CA THR A 241 -14.40 16.91 -17.87
C THR A 241 -15.62 16.15 -18.39
N GLN A 242 -15.48 14.85 -18.62
CA GLN A 242 -16.64 14.01 -18.98
C GLN A 242 -17.59 13.88 -17.79
N ASN A 243 -18.86 13.60 -18.12
CA ASN A 243 -19.91 13.50 -17.11
C ASN A 243 -20.31 12.03 -16.94
N PHE A 244 -20.02 11.45 -15.77
CA PHE A 244 -20.42 10.10 -15.38
C PHE A 244 -21.11 10.09 -14.02
N PRO A 245 -21.92 9.07 -13.71
CA PRO A 245 -22.22 8.69 -12.33
C PRO A 245 -20.94 8.42 -11.57
N PHE A 246 -21.02 8.28 -10.25
CA PHE A 246 -19.82 8.15 -9.44
C PHE A 246 -20.07 7.36 -8.16
N PHE A 247 -18.99 6.92 -7.55
CA PHE A 247 -19.00 6.23 -6.27
C PHE A 247 -18.40 7.11 -5.18
N CYS A 248 -19.12 7.26 -4.08
CA CYS A 248 -18.61 7.82 -2.84
C CYS A 248 -18.37 6.71 -1.81
N TYR A 249 -17.62 7.00 -0.74
CA TYR A 249 -17.50 6.09 0.40
C TYR A 249 -17.72 6.83 1.73
N LYS A 250 -18.12 6.05 2.76
CA LYS A 250 -18.05 6.44 4.18
C LYS A 250 -17.21 5.42 4.94
N ASP A 251 -16.43 5.88 5.88
CA ASP A 251 -15.77 5.01 6.85
C ASP A 251 -16.82 4.51 7.85
N SER A 252 -16.99 3.19 7.93
CA SER A 252 -17.85 2.58 8.95
C SER A 252 -17.06 2.44 10.24
N THR A 253 -17.42 3.21 11.25
CA THR A 253 -17.01 2.93 12.62
C THR A 253 -17.82 1.74 13.12
N THR A 254 -17.27 0.54 13.06
CA THR A 254 -17.89 -0.62 13.73
C THR A 254 -17.68 -0.42 15.24
N THR A 255 -18.64 0.25 15.87
CA THR A 255 -18.75 0.24 17.34
C THR A 255 -19.20 -1.17 17.71
N THR A 256 -18.27 -2.06 18.01
CA THR A 256 -18.61 -3.29 18.74
C THR A 256 -19.08 -2.84 20.13
N GLN A 257 -20.41 -2.71 20.30
CA GLN A 257 -20.98 -2.67 21.64
C GLN A 257 -20.58 -3.99 22.30
N ALA A 258 -19.65 -3.90 23.23
CA ALA A 258 -19.47 -4.95 24.21
C ALA A 258 -20.78 -5.02 25.00
N THR A 259 -21.59 -6.03 24.71
CA THR A 259 -22.72 -6.39 25.54
C THR A 259 -22.13 -6.70 26.91
N ALA A 260 -22.31 -5.78 27.86
CA ALA A 260 -22.02 -6.01 29.24
C ALA A 260 -22.91 -7.16 29.69
N ALA A 261 -22.32 -8.31 29.98
CA ALA A 261 -23.00 -9.40 30.66
C ALA A 261 -23.48 -8.87 32.02
N GLY A 262 -24.78 -8.77 32.16
CA GLY A 262 -25.41 -8.41 33.42
C GLY A 262 -25.06 -9.40 34.52
N PRO A 263 -25.12 -9.00 35.78
CA PRO A 263 -24.74 -9.84 36.92
C PRO A 263 -25.70 -11.01 37.08
N LEU A 264 -25.12 -12.21 37.22
CA LEU A 264 -25.81 -13.45 37.61
C LEU A 264 -26.48 -13.27 38.96
N SER A 265 -27.82 -13.25 38.98
CA SER A 265 -28.62 -13.39 40.18
C SER A 265 -28.68 -14.87 40.55
N SER A 266 -28.15 -15.19 41.72
CA SER A 266 -28.27 -16.47 42.37
C SER A 266 -29.65 -16.59 43.04
N GLY A 267 -30.35 -17.70 42.84
CA GLY A 267 -31.51 -18.09 43.64
C GLY A 267 -31.93 -19.52 43.30
N PRO A 268 -32.36 -20.30 44.27
CA PRO A 268 -32.11 -21.72 44.35
C PRO A 268 -33.31 -22.65 44.08
N THR A 269 -32.92 -23.95 43.87
CA THR A 269 -33.58 -25.21 44.19
C THR A 269 -34.86 -25.69 43.51
N SER A 270 -34.70 -26.89 43.12
CA SER A 270 -35.50 -28.13 43.33
C SER A 270 -36.16 -28.72 42.10
N GLY A 271 -35.82 -29.99 41.89
CA GLY A 271 -36.81 -31.04 41.75
C GLY A 271 -36.81 -31.79 40.42
N SER A 272 -36.11 -32.93 40.46
CA SER A 272 -36.65 -34.28 40.18
C SER A 272 -36.92 -34.75 38.76
N THR A 273 -36.20 -35.84 38.43
CA THR A 273 -36.65 -37.12 37.75
C THR A 273 -37.23 -36.97 36.34
N ASP A 274 -36.98 -37.76 35.37
CA ASP A 274 -36.61 -39.19 35.23
C ASP A 274 -36.27 -39.52 33.77
N THR A 275 -35.35 -40.45 33.56
CA THR A 275 -35.35 -41.65 32.70
C THR A 275 -35.67 -41.53 31.20
N THR A 276 -34.84 -41.97 30.31
CA THR A 276 -34.57 -43.28 29.65
C THR A 276 -33.85 -43.04 28.33
N ALA A 277 -32.70 -43.59 28.11
CA ALA A 277 -32.26 -44.82 27.48
C ALA A 277 -32.54 -44.99 25.97
N GLY A 278 -31.49 -45.31 25.21
CA GLY A 278 -31.51 -45.93 23.89
C GLY A 278 -30.28 -45.57 23.09
N LEU A 279 -29.19 -46.17 23.19
CA LEU A 279 -28.47 -47.32 22.63
C LEU A 279 -28.77 -47.63 21.16
N LEU A 280 -27.68 -47.67 20.39
CA LEU A 280 -27.22 -48.65 19.40
C LEU A 280 -26.47 -47.94 18.31
N SER A 281 -25.13 -48.04 18.21
CA SER A 281 -24.27 -49.17 17.81
C SER A 281 -24.44 -49.56 16.36
N SER A 282 -23.39 -49.33 15.58
CA SER A 282 -22.68 -50.42 14.82
C SER A 282 -21.62 -49.86 13.88
N GLU A 283 -20.41 -50.13 14.17
CA GLU A 283 -19.40 -50.58 13.15
C GLU A 283 -19.77 -52.03 12.77
N PRO A 284 -19.16 -52.71 11.73
CA PRO A 284 -17.71 -52.82 11.52
C PRO A 284 -17.22 -53.13 10.06
N THR A 285 -15.88 -53.17 9.96
CA THR A 285 -14.99 -54.16 9.27
C THR A 285 -14.99 -54.25 7.76
N SER A 286 -13.96 -54.54 7.08
CA SER A 286 -12.62 -55.07 7.15
C SER A 286 -12.14 -55.45 5.75
N ASP A 287 -10.92 -55.54 5.53
CA ASP A 287 -9.92 -56.47 5.00
C ASP A 287 -9.58 -56.27 3.51
N SER A 288 -8.42 -56.50 2.97
CA SER A 288 -7.12 -57.00 3.42
C SER A 288 -6.22 -57.13 2.19
N LYS A 289 -4.93 -57.27 2.45
CA LYS A 289 -3.86 -57.98 1.75
C LYS A 289 -2.98 -57.27 0.73
N GLY A 290 -1.70 -57.14 1.21
CA GLY A 290 -0.51 -57.15 0.37
C GLY A 290 -0.20 -58.55 -0.20
N PRO A 291 0.98 -58.90 -0.65
CA PRO A 291 2.34 -58.54 -0.19
C PRO A 291 3.45 -58.42 -1.29
N THR A 292 4.66 -58.20 -0.83
CA THR A 292 5.99 -58.74 -1.15
C THR A 292 6.95 -57.96 -2.03
N SER A 293 7.99 -57.63 -1.40
CA SER A 293 9.43 -57.99 -1.48
C SER A 293 10.31 -57.21 -2.48
N GLY A 294 11.35 -56.65 -1.95
CA GLY A 294 12.66 -56.95 -2.40
C GLY A 294 13.64 -55.79 -2.57
N SER A 295 14.60 -55.76 -1.66
CA SER A 295 16.02 -55.46 -1.85
C SER A 295 16.52 -54.01 -1.93
N THR A 296 17.17 -53.63 -0.87
CA THR A 296 18.45 -52.89 -0.70
C THR A 296 19.03 -52.18 -1.92
N ASP A 297 19.22 -50.87 -1.83
CA ASP A 297 20.56 -50.33 -1.93
C ASP A 297 20.66 -48.92 -1.30
N THR A 298 21.80 -48.72 -0.64
CA THR A 298 22.17 -47.57 0.15
C THR A 298 22.77 -46.52 -0.78
N THR A 299 22.20 -45.35 -0.87
CA THR A 299 22.95 -44.13 -1.27
C THR A 299 22.37 -42.91 -0.58
N ALA A 300 23.22 -42.27 0.25
CA ALA A 300 22.96 -41.04 0.91
C ALA A 300 22.78 -39.90 -0.13
N GLY A 301 21.56 -39.43 -0.33
CA GLY A 301 21.26 -38.24 -1.08
C GLY A 301 20.92 -37.12 -0.12
N LEU A 302 21.77 -36.10 -0.07
CA LEU A 302 21.48 -34.84 0.61
C LEU A 302 20.18 -34.25 0.06
N LEU A 303 19.14 -34.28 0.86
CA LEU A 303 17.96 -33.45 0.64
C LEU A 303 18.32 -32.01 0.98
N SER A 304 18.58 -31.22 -0.04
CA SER A 304 18.55 -29.77 0.06
C SER A 304 17.10 -29.36 0.29
N SER A 305 16.74 -29.05 1.54
CA SER A 305 15.48 -28.37 1.85
C SER A 305 15.57 -26.95 1.28
N GLU A 306 14.79 -26.66 0.25
CA GLU A 306 14.51 -25.29 -0.14
C GLU A 306 13.94 -24.53 1.07
N PRO A 307 14.37 -23.26 1.32
CA PRO A 307 13.82 -22.48 2.42
C PRO A 307 12.35 -22.19 2.10
N SER A 308 11.47 -22.66 2.96
CA SER A 308 10.06 -22.28 2.98
C SER A 308 9.94 -20.76 2.94
N LYS A 309 9.16 -20.23 1.99
CA LYS A 309 8.85 -18.80 1.91
C LYS A 309 8.21 -18.39 3.23
N GLU A 310 8.95 -17.69 4.08
CA GLU A 310 8.40 -17.07 5.28
C GLU A 310 7.37 -16.03 4.85
N ASN A 311 6.12 -16.21 5.25
CA ASN A 311 5.08 -15.21 5.08
C ASN A 311 5.35 -14.06 6.04
N VAL A 312 5.98 -13.00 5.58
CA VAL A 312 6.29 -11.81 6.37
C VAL A 312 5.09 -10.85 6.33
N MET A 313 4.36 -10.77 7.44
CA MET A 313 3.36 -9.73 7.64
C MET A 313 4.04 -8.48 8.21
N ARG A 314 3.84 -7.32 7.56
CA ARG A 314 4.35 -6.03 8.04
C ARG A 314 3.23 -5.27 8.73
N MET A 315 3.47 -4.90 9.99
CA MET A 315 2.53 -4.13 10.78
C MET A 315 3.21 -2.84 11.25
N ARG A 316 2.47 -1.71 11.17
CA ARG A 316 2.90 -0.45 11.76
C ARG A 316 2.16 -0.26 13.07
N VAL A 317 2.89 -0.19 14.17
CA VAL A 317 2.34 0.06 15.51
C VAL A 317 2.76 1.44 15.97
N ARG A 318 1.80 2.24 16.41
CA ARG A 318 2.03 3.53 17.07
C ARG A 318 1.71 3.39 18.54
N PHE A 319 2.61 3.82 19.40
CA PHE A 319 2.39 3.86 20.84
C PHE A 319 2.84 5.21 21.40
N THR A 320 2.25 5.58 22.52
CA THR A 320 2.62 6.78 23.29
C THR A 320 2.99 6.34 24.70
N SER A 321 4.05 6.92 25.25
CA SER A 321 4.49 6.67 26.62
C SER A 321 4.59 8.00 27.36
N VAL A 322 4.24 7.99 28.64
CA VAL A 322 4.36 9.16 29.54
C VAL A 322 5.81 9.42 29.93
N ARG A 323 6.69 8.45 29.75
CA ARG A 323 8.14 8.58 29.99
C ARG A 323 8.94 8.17 28.76
N ASN A 324 10.14 8.70 28.64
CA ASN A 324 11.08 8.24 27.64
C ASN A 324 11.51 6.80 27.92
N LEU A 325 11.13 5.88 27.03
CA LEU A 325 11.55 4.49 27.06
C LEU A 325 12.84 4.30 26.26
N THR A 326 13.71 3.43 26.74
CA THR A 326 14.87 2.95 25.96
C THR A 326 14.42 1.97 24.89
N ASP A 327 15.23 1.77 23.85
CA ASP A 327 14.91 0.86 22.76
C ASP A 327 14.73 -0.58 23.25
N ALA A 328 15.53 -1.01 24.25
CA ALA A 328 15.39 -2.32 24.89
C ALA A 328 14.08 -2.48 25.69
N GLU A 329 13.62 -1.44 26.39
CA GLU A 329 12.32 -1.46 27.07
C GLU A 329 11.15 -1.52 26.09
N ILE A 330 11.29 -0.82 24.95
CA ILE A 330 10.32 -0.86 23.87
C ILE A 330 10.25 -2.27 23.26
N GLU A 331 11.40 -2.87 22.99
CA GLU A 331 11.49 -4.21 22.40
C GLU A 331 10.88 -5.28 23.30
N ASN A 332 11.23 -5.28 24.58
CA ASN A 332 10.75 -6.29 25.53
C ASN A 332 9.28 -6.13 25.92
N LEU A 333 8.82 -4.91 26.17
CA LEU A 333 7.44 -4.66 26.62
C LEU A 333 6.42 -4.73 25.48
N ILE A 334 6.77 -4.20 24.31
CA ILE A 334 5.83 -4.05 23.20
C ILE A 334 5.75 -5.32 22.37
N LEU A 335 6.90 -5.95 22.06
CA LEU A 335 6.89 -7.19 21.28
C LEU A 335 6.21 -8.33 22.03
N LEU A 336 6.47 -8.48 23.34
CA LEU A 336 5.85 -9.53 24.14
C LEU A 336 4.33 -9.34 24.26
N GLN A 337 3.86 -8.11 24.48
CA GLN A 337 2.43 -7.81 24.54
C GLN A 337 1.73 -8.00 23.20
N LEU A 338 2.35 -7.56 22.11
CA LEU A 338 1.82 -7.76 20.76
C LEU A 338 1.78 -9.23 20.39
N GLN A 339 2.82 -9.99 20.68
CA GLN A 339 2.85 -11.43 20.44
C GLN A 339 1.74 -12.15 21.16
N THR A 340 1.54 -11.88 22.46
CA THR A 340 0.48 -12.45 23.27
C THR A 340 -0.91 -12.12 22.71
N GLN A 341 -1.14 -10.88 22.30
CA GLN A 341 -2.43 -10.46 21.73
C GLN A 341 -2.72 -11.07 20.36
N LEU A 342 -1.69 -11.22 19.51
CA LEU A 342 -1.83 -11.81 18.19
C LEU A 342 -2.09 -13.32 18.28
N ILE A 343 -1.44 -14.02 19.22
CA ILE A 343 -1.71 -15.43 19.51
C ILE A 343 -3.16 -15.61 20.00
N ASN A 344 -3.63 -14.75 20.91
CA ASN A 344 -5.01 -14.75 21.39
C ASN A 344 -6.05 -14.46 20.30
N LYS A 345 -5.64 -13.86 19.18
CA LYS A 345 -6.47 -13.62 17.99
C LYS A 345 -6.30 -14.66 16.89
N GLY A 346 -5.64 -15.79 17.18
CA GLY A 346 -5.53 -16.92 16.28
C GLY A 346 -4.24 -17.01 15.44
N LEU A 347 -3.22 -16.19 15.75
CA LEU A 347 -1.91 -16.44 15.17
C LEU A 347 -1.24 -17.67 15.80
N PRO A 348 -0.46 -18.45 15.03
CA PRO A 348 0.28 -19.58 15.58
C PRO A 348 1.22 -19.17 16.72
N SER A 349 1.29 -19.98 17.77
CA SER A 349 2.10 -19.69 18.96
C SER A 349 3.61 -19.61 18.71
N ASN A 350 4.09 -20.14 17.57
CA ASN A 350 5.48 -20.07 17.14
C ASN A 350 5.79 -18.83 16.26
N THR A 351 4.85 -17.90 16.11
CA THR A 351 5.07 -16.67 15.35
C THR A 351 6.10 -15.79 16.04
N LYS A 352 7.17 -15.43 15.33
CA LYS A 352 8.17 -14.49 15.80
C LYS A 352 7.88 -13.08 15.29
N LEU A 353 7.86 -12.10 16.19
CA LEU A 353 7.78 -10.69 15.86
C LEU A 353 9.19 -10.08 15.87
N LEU A 354 9.49 -9.29 14.86
CA LEU A 354 10.76 -8.56 14.75
C LEU A 354 10.48 -7.07 14.65
N LEU A 355 11.04 -6.30 15.56
CA LEU A 355 10.97 -4.84 15.51
C LEU A 355 12.03 -4.32 14.53
N LYS A 356 11.59 -3.72 13.41
CA LYS A 356 12.52 -3.22 12.39
C LYS A 356 13.05 -1.81 12.67
N LYS A 357 12.24 -0.95 13.29
CA LYS A 357 12.61 0.46 13.57
C LYS A 357 11.65 1.09 14.55
N VAL A 358 12.18 1.77 15.55
CA VAL A 358 11.46 2.68 16.44
C VAL A 358 11.68 4.11 15.98
N LEU A 359 10.63 4.85 15.70
CA LEU A 359 10.70 6.29 15.43
C LEU A 359 10.21 7.02 16.68
N LYS A 360 11.12 7.65 17.39
CA LYS A 360 10.79 8.54 18.51
C LYS A 360 10.43 9.91 17.97
N ARG A 361 9.28 10.44 18.38
CA ARG A 361 8.92 11.83 18.12
C ARG A 361 9.31 12.63 19.36
N ASN A 362 10.34 13.47 19.28
CA ASN A 362 10.62 14.42 20.33
C ASN A 362 9.52 15.46 20.35
N ASN A 363 8.74 15.49 21.43
CA ASN A 363 7.85 16.59 21.75
C ASN A 363 8.69 17.68 22.49
N ASP A 364 9.57 18.32 21.77
CA ASP A 364 10.20 19.55 22.22
C ASP A 364 9.76 20.65 21.27
N THR A 365 8.64 21.25 21.57
CA THR A 365 8.40 22.73 21.47
C THR A 365 6.97 23.00 21.93
N LEU A 366 6.88 23.53 23.13
CA LEU A 366 5.85 24.53 23.47
C LEU A 366 6.23 25.87 22.85
#